data_346d1001f5a1c5df8489ef39e8efaeb8
#
_entry.id   346d1001f5a1c5df8489ef39e8efaeb8
#
_cell.length_a   1.000
_cell.length_b   1.000
_cell.length_c   1.000
_cell.angle_alpha   90.00
_cell.angle_beta   90.00
_cell.angle_gamma   90.00
#
_symmetry.space_group_name_H-M   'P 1'
#
loop_
_entity.id
_entity.type
_entity.pdbx_description
1 polymer ?
#
loop_
_entity_poly.entity_id
_entity_poly.type
_entity_poly.pdbx_seq_one_letter_code
_entity_poly.pdbx_strand_id
1 'polypeptide(L)'
;MSTTTTTRENSGSGVLVEVDSITIQVIVSDEIDQISPSPHPGVRHPQSFMGAPLTTLSSADITDRGGATREMRMDTLCCGAHGLSLLITAAKKDEATGQLLKSHSLLFDAGPEGEVWERNVRRLGLDVGAIEHMVLSHWHRDHSGGLVSAVKMISEAGGKTTGPAPVAVDVHPERPALRGVMIPQTQEPISLQADPTVQELQDAGASVRSESQTHTVLDDMFLVSGEIPRETDYEGGIRGGITYNETSGEWEADELIMDERFVMCHLKGKGLVVFTGCSHAGVVNASRHAVRLGGGGNGGGKVPLYSVVGGYHLADASQETMDKSMRDLKALKPEILMPGHCTGWRFKVRVESEMPGHMVPIFGGTKYELV
;
A
#
# COMPACT_ATOMS: atom_id res chain seq x y z
N MET A 1 -26.83 1.77 -36.38
CA MET A 1 -25.39 2.13 -36.44
C MET A 1 -24.85 2.05 -35.00
N SER A 2 -24.15 0.97 -34.72
CA SER A 2 -23.61 0.71 -33.38
C SER A 2 -22.26 1.41 -33.26
N THR A 3 -22.18 2.43 -32.44
CA THR A 3 -20.92 3.10 -32.07
C THR A 3 -20.21 2.28 -31.03
N THR A 4 -19.26 1.48 -31.47
CA THR A 4 -18.32 0.77 -30.57
C THR A 4 -17.37 1.80 -29.98
N THR A 5 -17.59 2.14 -28.70
CA THR A 5 -16.65 2.96 -27.94
C THR A 5 -15.45 2.09 -27.60
N THR A 6 -14.36 2.27 -28.31
CA THR A 6 -13.07 1.61 -28.02
C THR A 6 -12.48 2.24 -26.78
N THR A 7 -12.62 1.57 -25.64
CA THR A 7 -11.80 1.84 -24.46
C THR A 7 -10.35 1.54 -24.83
N ARG A 8 -9.47 2.53 -24.78
CA ARG A 8 -8.03 2.30 -24.85
C ARG A 8 -7.63 1.53 -23.60
N GLU A 9 -7.53 0.22 -23.72
CA GLU A 9 -6.80 -0.62 -22.79
C GLU A 9 -5.32 -0.25 -22.90
N ASN A 10 -4.80 0.47 -21.92
CA ASN A 10 -3.37 0.62 -21.73
C ASN A 10 -2.85 -0.68 -21.08
N SER A 11 -2.78 -1.75 -21.88
CA SER A 11 -1.97 -2.91 -21.49
C SER A 11 -0.52 -2.46 -21.53
N GLY A 12 0.09 -2.29 -20.34
CA GLY A 12 1.48 -1.88 -20.22
C GLY A 12 2.42 -2.82 -20.97
N SER A 13 3.61 -2.34 -21.29
CA SER A 13 4.64 -3.12 -22.01
C SER A 13 5.17 -4.31 -21.22
N GLY A 14 4.78 -4.45 -19.95
CA GLY A 14 5.29 -5.45 -19.01
C GLY A 14 6.70 -5.16 -18.50
N VAL A 15 7.29 -4.04 -18.89
CA VAL A 15 8.62 -3.59 -18.45
C VAL A 15 8.47 -2.34 -17.60
N LEU A 16 8.84 -2.45 -16.32
CA LEU A 16 8.79 -1.34 -15.37
C LEU A 16 9.74 -0.21 -15.80
N VAL A 17 9.25 1.02 -15.87
CA VAL A 17 10.04 2.20 -16.20
C VAL A 17 10.58 2.89 -14.95
N GLU A 18 11.78 3.48 -15.05
CA GLU A 18 12.34 4.28 -13.96
C GLU A 18 11.52 5.56 -13.74
N VAL A 19 11.35 5.94 -12.47
CA VAL A 19 10.75 7.20 -12.04
C VAL A 19 11.75 8.04 -11.25
N ASP A 20 11.65 9.37 -11.32
CA ASP A 20 12.61 10.27 -10.68
C ASP A 20 12.27 10.57 -9.21
N SER A 21 11.02 10.36 -8.80
CA SER A 21 10.60 10.51 -7.41
C SER A 21 9.36 9.67 -7.12
N ILE A 22 9.25 9.25 -5.85
CA ILE A 22 8.09 8.54 -5.31
C ILE A 22 7.64 9.28 -4.06
N THR A 23 6.36 9.62 -4.01
CA THR A 23 5.70 10.15 -2.81
C THR A 23 4.75 9.12 -2.26
N ILE A 24 4.78 8.90 -0.95
CA ILE A 24 3.91 7.96 -0.23
C ILE A 24 3.14 8.75 0.81
N GLN A 25 1.82 8.85 0.66
CA GLN A 25 0.94 9.36 1.70
C GLN A 25 0.28 8.18 2.39
N VAL A 26 0.57 7.96 3.66
CA VAL A 26 -0.08 6.91 4.45
C VAL A 26 -1.44 7.44 4.91
N ILE A 27 -2.52 6.83 4.42
CA ILE A 27 -3.89 7.21 4.79
C ILE A 27 -4.32 6.43 6.03
N VAL A 28 -4.07 5.12 6.06
CA VAL A 28 -4.39 4.23 7.18
C VAL A 28 -3.15 3.40 7.52
N SER A 29 -2.85 3.31 8.80
CA SER A 29 -1.90 2.36 9.41
C SER A 29 -2.28 2.18 10.87
N ASP A 30 -1.82 1.09 11.49
CA ASP A 30 -2.05 0.77 12.90
C ASP A 30 -1.47 1.83 13.85
N GLU A 31 -0.41 2.48 13.43
CA GLU A 31 0.36 3.42 14.27
C GLU A 31 0.28 4.84 13.74
N ILE A 32 0.27 5.79 14.69
CA ILE A 32 0.33 7.24 14.44
C ILE A 32 1.53 7.80 15.18
N ASP A 33 2.46 8.41 14.45
CA ASP A 33 3.52 9.25 15.00
C ASP A 33 3.85 10.36 14.00
N GLN A 34 3.38 11.56 14.30
CA GLN A 34 3.60 12.75 13.47
C GLN A 34 4.68 13.67 14.03
N ILE A 35 5.35 13.23 15.10
CA ILE A 35 6.34 14.02 15.84
C ILE A 35 7.75 13.57 15.47
N SER A 36 7.99 12.27 15.37
CA SER A 36 9.32 11.74 15.10
C SER A 36 9.82 12.11 13.70
N PRO A 37 11.05 12.64 13.58
CA PRO A 37 11.66 12.93 12.28
C PRO A 37 12.06 11.63 11.57
N SER A 38 12.20 11.69 10.25
CA SER A 38 12.81 10.58 9.51
C SER A 38 14.28 10.41 9.93
N PRO A 39 14.71 9.20 10.31
CA PRO A 39 16.10 8.93 10.65
C PRO A 39 17.00 8.81 9.41
N HIS A 40 16.43 8.68 8.20
CA HIS A 40 17.16 8.40 6.97
C HIS A 40 17.15 9.58 6.00
N PRO A 41 18.32 10.05 5.49
CA PRO A 41 18.41 11.23 4.62
C PRO A 41 17.74 11.04 3.25
N GLY A 42 17.56 9.80 2.78
CA GLY A 42 16.84 9.48 1.54
C GLY A 42 15.33 9.52 1.65
N VAL A 43 14.78 9.77 2.85
CA VAL A 43 13.34 9.89 3.10
C VAL A 43 13.05 11.24 3.72
N ARG A 44 12.29 12.07 3.03
CA ARG A 44 11.89 13.38 3.52
C ARG A 44 10.45 13.37 4.00
N HIS A 45 10.18 14.13 5.06
CA HIS A 45 8.85 14.48 5.51
C HIS A 45 8.53 15.91 5.05
N PRO A 46 7.79 16.12 3.96
CA PRO A 46 7.52 17.45 3.42
C PRO A 46 6.54 18.27 4.25
N GLN A 47 5.93 17.66 5.26
CA GLN A 47 4.97 18.33 6.13
C GLN A 47 5.69 19.27 7.10
N SER A 48 5.14 20.47 7.27
CA SER A 48 5.67 21.46 8.19
C SER A 48 5.38 21.12 9.64
N PHE A 49 6.26 21.55 10.53
CA PHE A 49 6.12 21.46 11.98
C PHE A 49 5.75 20.06 12.50
N MET A 50 6.77 19.27 12.79
CA MET A 50 6.62 17.91 13.35
C MET A 50 5.69 16.98 12.53
N GLY A 51 5.57 17.19 11.24
CA GLY A 51 4.72 16.38 10.35
C GLY A 51 3.21 16.60 10.53
N ALA A 52 2.77 17.47 11.45
CA ALA A 52 1.37 17.76 11.68
C ALA A 52 0.83 18.81 10.70
N PRO A 53 -0.39 18.68 10.17
CA PRO A 53 -1.01 19.72 9.36
C PRO A 53 -1.30 20.97 10.21
N LEU A 54 -0.99 22.14 9.65
CA LEU A 54 -1.26 23.43 10.30
C LEU A 54 -2.38 24.16 9.59
N THR A 55 -3.34 24.66 10.37
CA THR A 55 -4.44 25.49 9.89
C THR A 55 -4.02 26.97 9.95
N THR A 56 -4.15 27.70 8.83
CA THR A 56 -3.97 29.16 8.82
C THR A 56 -5.18 29.81 9.47
N LEU A 57 -4.94 30.70 10.44
CA LEU A 57 -5.97 31.38 11.19
C LEU A 57 -6.48 32.62 10.44
N SER A 58 -7.76 32.93 10.56
CA SER A 58 -8.35 34.19 10.10
C SER A 58 -7.85 35.36 10.96
N SER A 59 -7.97 36.60 10.47
CA SER A 59 -7.59 37.80 11.22
C SER A 59 -8.28 37.92 12.58
N ALA A 60 -9.55 37.46 12.68
CA ALA A 60 -10.28 37.43 13.94
C ALA A 60 -9.69 36.41 14.91
N ASP A 61 -9.38 35.19 14.43
CA ASP A 61 -8.84 34.11 15.25
C ASP A 61 -7.42 34.41 15.74
N ILE A 62 -6.60 35.16 14.98
CA ILE A 62 -5.24 35.54 15.35
C ILE A 62 -5.25 36.29 16.70
N THR A 63 -6.20 37.20 16.92
CA THR A 63 -6.31 37.95 18.18
C THR A 63 -6.63 37.01 19.34
N ASP A 64 -7.55 36.09 19.16
CA ASP A 64 -7.96 35.12 20.20
C ASP A 64 -6.88 34.08 20.48
N ARG A 65 -5.91 33.92 19.61
CA ARG A 65 -4.77 33.00 19.75
C ARG A 65 -3.46 33.72 20.10
N GLY A 66 -3.56 34.91 20.70
CA GLY A 66 -2.37 35.65 21.19
C GLY A 66 -1.39 36.08 20.08
N GLY A 67 -1.89 36.32 18.87
CA GLY A 67 -1.08 36.73 17.71
C GLY A 67 -0.54 35.57 16.87
N ALA A 68 -0.82 34.33 17.19
CA ALA A 68 -0.43 33.18 16.37
C ALA A 68 -1.17 33.22 15.01
N THR A 69 -0.43 33.01 13.92
CA THR A 69 -1.00 33.00 12.56
C THR A 69 -1.42 31.62 12.09
N ARG A 70 -1.00 30.56 12.81
CA ARG A 70 -1.32 29.17 12.51
C ARG A 70 -1.61 28.40 13.79
N GLU A 71 -2.47 27.41 13.68
CA GLU A 71 -2.87 26.53 14.77
C GLU A 71 -2.67 25.06 14.38
N MET A 72 -2.13 24.25 15.29
CA MET A 72 -2.15 22.79 15.18
C MET A 72 -3.42 22.28 15.86
N ARG A 73 -4.30 21.67 15.10
CA ARG A 73 -5.57 21.15 15.59
C ARG A 73 -5.54 19.63 15.73
N MET A 74 -5.96 19.13 16.88
CA MET A 74 -6.00 17.67 17.12
C MET A 74 -7.06 16.97 16.27
N ASP A 75 -8.16 17.67 15.93
CA ASP A 75 -9.23 17.15 15.08
C ASP A 75 -8.86 17.06 13.58
N THR A 76 -7.71 17.57 13.18
CA THR A 76 -7.15 17.41 11.84
C THR A 76 -6.08 16.31 11.75
N LEU A 77 -5.71 15.70 12.86
CA LEU A 77 -4.79 14.57 12.87
C LEU A 77 -5.50 13.28 12.45
N CYS A 78 -4.80 12.42 11.70
CA CYS A 78 -5.34 11.13 11.30
C CYS A 78 -5.63 10.21 12.49
N CYS A 79 -6.56 9.29 12.31
CA CYS A 79 -6.81 8.19 13.23
C CYS A 79 -6.06 6.95 12.75
N GLY A 80 -5.44 6.21 13.69
CA GLY A 80 -4.93 4.86 13.44
C GLY A 80 -6.09 3.87 13.41
N ALA A 81 -5.92 2.83 12.62
CA ALA A 81 -6.81 1.67 12.58
C ALA A 81 -6.02 0.45 12.10
N HIS A 82 -6.44 -0.75 12.53
CA HIS A 82 -5.81 -1.97 12.07
C HIS A 82 -6.09 -2.14 10.57
N GLY A 83 -5.07 -1.95 9.76
CA GLY A 83 -5.15 -2.01 8.30
C GLY A 83 -4.14 -1.11 7.60
N LEU A 84 -4.14 -1.13 6.29
CA LEU A 84 -3.24 -0.36 5.46
C LEU A 84 -3.97 0.38 4.34
N SER A 85 -3.56 1.62 4.07
CA SER A 85 -3.91 2.34 2.85
C SER A 85 -2.82 3.35 2.52
N LEU A 86 -2.26 3.24 1.32
CA LEU A 86 -1.18 4.08 0.81
C LEU A 86 -1.61 4.77 -0.49
N LEU A 87 -1.52 6.09 -0.55
CA LEU A 87 -1.56 6.83 -1.82
C LEU A 87 -0.13 7.02 -2.31
N ILE A 88 0.21 6.39 -3.43
CA ILE A 88 1.55 6.37 -3.99
C ILE A 88 1.54 7.20 -5.26
N THR A 89 2.39 8.21 -5.34
CA THR A 89 2.56 9.03 -6.54
C THR A 89 3.97 8.84 -7.08
N ALA A 90 4.07 8.33 -8.30
CA ALA A 90 5.32 8.20 -9.04
C ALA A 90 5.42 9.31 -10.09
N ALA A 91 6.59 9.92 -10.24
CA ALA A 91 6.77 11.04 -11.14
C ALA A 91 8.05 10.95 -11.98
N LYS A 92 7.95 11.41 -13.24
CA LYS A 92 9.07 11.63 -14.14
C LYS A 92 9.32 13.12 -14.31
N LYS A 93 10.58 13.51 -14.33
CA LYS A 93 11.03 14.88 -14.49
C LYS A 93 11.93 15.01 -15.71
N ASP A 94 11.97 16.17 -16.29
CA ASP A 94 12.95 16.53 -17.32
C ASP A 94 14.35 16.59 -16.71
N GLU A 95 15.31 15.89 -17.28
CA GLU A 95 16.68 15.79 -16.73
C GLU A 95 17.43 17.13 -16.72
N ALA A 96 17.16 18.00 -17.69
CA ALA A 96 17.86 19.27 -17.83
C ALA A 96 17.25 20.38 -16.95
N THR A 97 15.92 20.40 -16.83
CA THR A 97 15.20 21.48 -16.17
C THR A 97 14.65 21.10 -14.78
N GLY A 98 14.56 19.81 -14.46
CA GLY A 98 13.91 19.30 -13.26
C GLY A 98 12.37 19.47 -13.27
N GLN A 99 11.78 19.95 -14.36
CA GLN A 99 10.35 20.16 -14.47
C GLN A 99 9.59 18.82 -14.50
N LEU A 100 8.42 18.79 -13.88
CA LEU A 100 7.54 17.63 -13.91
C LEU A 100 7.07 17.37 -15.35
N LEU A 101 7.40 16.21 -15.90
CA LEU A 101 6.92 15.77 -17.20
C LEU A 101 5.61 14.99 -17.06
N LYS A 102 5.56 14.07 -16.09
CA LYS A 102 4.44 13.18 -15.87
C LYS A 102 4.39 12.69 -14.44
N SER A 103 3.20 12.50 -13.91
CA SER A 103 3.00 11.84 -12.62
C SER A 103 1.72 11.03 -12.65
N HIS A 104 1.75 9.91 -11.96
CA HIS A 104 0.59 9.05 -11.76
C HIS A 104 0.41 8.73 -10.29
N SER A 105 -0.85 8.65 -9.85
CA SER A 105 -1.23 8.35 -8.48
C SER A 105 -2.04 7.06 -8.40
N LEU A 106 -1.55 6.12 -7.58
CA LEU A 106 -2.13 4.82 -7.32
C LEU A 106 -2.51 4.71 -5.85
N LEU A 107 -3.74 4.27 -5.56
CA LEU A 107 -4.16 3.89 -4.21
C LEU A 107 -3.90 2.39 -4.02
N PHE A 108 -3.04 2.05 -3.06
CA PHE A 108 -2.73 0.69 -2.66
C PHE A 108 -3.42 0.38 -1.34
N ASP A 109 -4.40 -0.51 -1.36
CA ASP A 109 -5.32 -0.85 -0.27
C ASP A 109 -6.16 0.35 0.23
N ALA A 110 -7.21 0.08 1.00
CA ALA A 110 -8.15 1.10 1.48
C ALA A 110 -8.50 0.98 2.97
N GLY A 111 -7.72 0.20 3.73
CA GLY A 111 -7.94 0.04 5.17
C GLY A 111 -9.19 -0.77 5.53
N PRO A 112 -9.56 -0.83 6.83
CA PRO A 112 -10.56 -1.75 7.35
C PRO A 112 -12.01 -1.33 7.07
N GLU A 113 -12.25 -0.04 6.91
CA GLU A 113 -13.61 0.52 6.77
C GLU A 113 -13.63 1.89 6.10
N GLY A 114 -14.77 2.23 5.51
CA GLY A 114 -14.96 3.49 4.80
C GLY A 114 -14.85 4.72 5.69
N GLU A 115 -15.40 4.68 6.92
CA GLU A 115 -15.42 5.83 7.81
C GLU A 115 -14.04 6.32 8.21
N VAL A 116 -13.11 5.41 8.53
CA VAL A 116 -11.72 5.76 8.85
C VAL A 116 -11.02 6.30 7.62
N TRP A 117 -11.17 5.63 6.47
CA TRP A 117 -10.55 6.06 5.23
C TRP A 117 -10.99 7.47 4.82
N GLU A 118 -12.30 7.71 4.74
CA GLU A 118 -12.88 9.03 4.40
C GLU A 118 -12.43 10.13 5.38
N ARG A 119 -12.50 9.83 6.68
CA ARG A 119 -12.08 10.76 7.73
C ARG A 119 -10.64 11.19 7.55
N ASN A 120 -9.73 10.24 7.34
CA ASN A 120 -8.32 10.51 7.17
C ASN A 120 -8.03 11.27 5.88
N VAL A 121 -8.66 10.88 4.76
CA VAL A 121 -8.57 11.60 3.48
C VAL A 121 -8.98 13.06 3.62
N ARG A 122 -10.11 13.33 4.29
CA ARG A 122 -10.60 14.70 4.52
C ARG A 122 -9.66 15.51 5.43
N ARG A 123 -9.13 14.88 6.50
CA ARG A 123 -8.17 15.52 7.42
C ARG A 123 -6.85 15.85 6.76
N LEU A 124 -6.40 15.01 5.84
CA LEU A 124 -5.19 15.23 5.04
C LEU A 124 -5.41 16.21 3.88
N GLY A 125 -6.65 16.54 3.54
CA GLY A 125 -6.98 17.39 2.40
C GLY A 125 -6.53 16.80 1.07
N LEU A 126 -6.65 15.47 0.90
CA LEU A 126 -6.17 14.81 -0.31
C LEU A 126 -7.06 15.10 -1.51
N ASP A 127 -6.45 15.37 -2.65
CA ASP A 127 -7.12 15.40 -3.94
C ASP A 127 -7.38 13.97 -4.43
N VAL A 128 -8.50 13.40 -4.00
CA VAL A 128 -8.89 12.03 -4.41
C VAL A 128 -9.19 11.93 -5.90
N GLY A 129 -9.53 13.05 -6.55
CA GLY A 129 -9.72 13.10 -8.01
C GLY A 129 -8.42 12.89 -8.80
N ALA A 130 -7.26 12.94 -8.15
CA ALA A 130 -5.99 12.61 -8.75
C ALA A 130 -5.65 11.11 -8.71
N ILE A 131 -6.47 10.27 -8.05
CA ILE A 131 -6.27 8.82 -8.01
C ILE A 131 -6.76 8.23 -9.33
N GLU A 132 -5.86 7.59 -10.07
CA GLU A 132 -6.12 7.06 -11.40
C GLU A 132 -6.36 5.56 -11.40
N HIS A 133 -5.80 4.86 -10.41
CA HIS A 133 -5.85 3.41 -10.28
C HIS A 133 -5.84 2.99 -8.83
N MET A 134 -6.56 1.92 -8.50
CA MET A 134 -6.55 1.30 -7.18
C MET A 134 -6.08 -0.15 -7.32
N VAL A 135 -5.25 -0.62 -6.41
CA VAL A 135 -4.80 -2.02 -6.35
C VAL A 135 -5.09 -2.56 -4.96
N LEU A 136 -5.80 -3.68 -4.91
CA LEU A 136 -5.96 -4.46 -3.67
C LEU A 136 -4.84 -5.49 -3.58
N SER A 137 -4.11 -5.47 -2.47
CA SER A 137 -3.02 -6.43 -2.23
C SER A 137 -3.54 -7.86 -2.10
N HIS A 138 -4.58 -8.06 -1.32
CA HIS A 138 -5.26 -9.34 -1.10
C HIS A 138 -6.63 -9.13 -0.46
N TRP A 139 -7.47 -10.16 -0.51
CA TRP A 139 -8.81 -10.12 0.05
C TRP A 139 -8.81 -10.37 1.56
N HIS A 140 -8.45 -9.33 2.34
CA HIS A 140 -8.69 -9.23 3.77
C HIS A 140 -9.31 -7.87 4.08
N ARG A 141 -10.25 -7.87 5.03
CA ARG A 141 -11.09 -6.71 5.33
C ARG A 141 -10.30 -5.48 5.75
N ASP A 142 -9.18 -5.64 6.43
CA ASP A 142 -8.28 -4.57 6.86
C ASP A 142 -7.51 -3.89 5.71
N HIS A 143 -7.64 -4.43 4.48
CA HIS A 143 -7.14 -3.84 3.23
C HIS A 143 -8.27 -3.44 2.28
N SER A 144 -9.37 -4.20 2.27
CA SER A 144 -10.47 -4.04 1.32
C SER A 144 -11.62 -3.19 1.83
N GLY A 145 -11.75 -3.04 3.15
CA GLY A 145 -12.95 -2.51 3.81
C GLY A 145 -13.35 -1.10 3.41
N GLY A 146 -12.39 -0.26 3.07
CA GLY A 146 -12.63 1.10 2.62
C GLY A 146 -12.84 1.27 1.11
N LEU A 147 -12.65 0.19 0.30
CA LEU A 147 -12.68 0.30 -1.17
C LEU A 147 -13.94 0.94 -1.73
N VAL A 148 -15.12 0.53 -1.24
CA VAL A 148 -16.40 1.07 -1.74
C VAL A 148 -16.51 2.57 -1.48
N SER A 149 -16.12 3.04 -0.29
CA SER A 149 -16.09 4.47 0.04
C SER A 149 -15.06 5.23 -0.80
N ALA A 150 -13.88 4.65 -0.99
CA ALA A 150 -12.84 5.25 -1.83
C ALA A 150 -13.31 5.43 -3.27
N VAL A 151 -13.89 4.39 -3.88
CA VAL A 151 -14.45 4.44 -5.23
C VAL A 151 -15.52 5.54 -5.34
N LYS A 152 -16.47 5.62 -4.38
CA LYS A 152 -17.51 6.65 -4.37
C LYS A 152 -16.91 8.06 -4.32
N MET A 153 -15.99 8.31 -3.40
CA MET A 153 -15.37 9.63 -3.26
C MET A 153 -14.58 10.04 -4.51
N ILE A 154 -13.84 9.09 -5.13
CA ILE A 154 -13.09 9.35 -6.37
C ILE A 154 -14.05 9.65 -7.52
N SER A 155 -15.13 8.88 -7.66
CA SER A 155 -16.15 9.07 -8.70
C SER A 155 -16.87 10.41 -8.56
N GLU A 156 -17.20 10.83 -7.33
CA GLU A 156 -17.83 12.10 -7.02
C GLU A 156 -16.90 13.31 -7.27
N ALA A 157 -15.60 13.15 -7.04
CA ALA A 157 -14.61 14.17 -7.31
C ALA A 157 -14.40 14.45 -8.81
N GLY A 158 -14.97 13.62 -9.68
CA GLY A 158 -14.95 13.82 -11.12
C GLY A 158 -13.57 13.71 -11.74
N GLY A 159 -12.85 12.64 -11.43
CA GLY A 159 -11.46 12.35 -11.79
C GLY A 159 -10.89 13.17 -12.95
N LYS A 160 -9.63 13.57 -12.89
CA LYS A 160 -8.93 14.42 -13.90
C LYS A 160 -8.83 13.82 -15.31
N THR A 161 -9.39 12.65 -15.53
CA THR A 161 -9.54 12.09 -16.87
C THR A 161 -10.61 12.89 -17.63
N THR A 162 -10.34 13.26 -18.86
CA THR A 162 -11.18 14.07 -19.76
C THR A 162 -12.55 13.40 -20.06
N GLY A 163 -13.36 13.20 -19.03
CA GLY A 163 -14.67 12.54 -19.04
C GLY A 163 -14.87 11.70 -17.77
N PRO A 164 -16.11 11.27 -17.48
CA PRO A 164 -16.41 10.45 -16.31
C PRO A 164 -16.00 8.98 -16.57
N ALA A 165 -14.70 8.73 -16.74
CA ALA A 165 -14.21 7.37 -16.81
C ALA A 165 -14.19 6.79 -15.39
N PRO A 166 -14.75 5.60 -15.16
CA PRO A 166 -14.68 4.91 -13.89
C PRO A 166 -13.23 4.71 -13.43
N VAL A 167 -12.95 4.89 -12.12
CA VAL A 167 -11.64 4.54 -11.58
C VAL A 167 -11.40 3.04 -11.75
N ALA A 168 -10.21 2.67 -12.21
CA ALA A 168 -9.83 1.28 -12.32
C ALA A 168 -9.52 0.71 -10.93
N VAL A 169 -10.12 -0.43 -10.58
CA VAL A 169 -9.85 -1.18 -9.36
C VAL A 169 -9.33 -2.56 -9.74
N ASP A 170 -8.06 -2.81 -9.45
CA ASP A 170 -7.36 -4.05 -9.77
C ASP A 170 -7.40 -4.98 -8.55
N VAL A 171 -8.02 -6.14 -8.73
CA VAL A 171 -8.21 -7.15 -7.70
C VAL A 171 -7.77 -8.52 -8.19
N HIS A 172 -7.41 -9.40 -7.26
CA HIS A 172 -7.23 -10.81 -7.62
C HIS A 172 -8.59 -11.47 -7.91
N PRO A 173 -8.69 -12.33 -8.95
CA PRO A 173 -9.96 -12.97 -9.34
C PRO A 173 -10.52 -13.91 -8.27
N GLU A 174 -9.66 -14.54 -7.49
CA GLU A 174 -10.05 -15.50 -6.43
C GLU A 174 -10.46 -14.78 -5.16
N ARG A 175 -11.63 -14.12 -5.19
CA ARG A 175 -12.22 -13.52 -4.00
C ARG A 175 -12.91 -14.61 -3.18
N PRO A 176 -12.49 -14.84 -1.91
CA PRO A 176 -13.17 -15.80 -1.03
C PRO A 176 -14.58 -15.29 -0.67
N ALA A 177 -15.52 -16.20 -0.50
CA ALA A 177 -16.86 -15.87 0.00
C ALA A 177 -16.76 -15.31 1.43
N LEU A 178 -16.10 -16.06 2.31
CA LEU A 178 -15.72 -15.66 3.67
C LEU A 178 -14.32 -16.20 3.97
N ARG A 179 -13.54 -15.44 4.73
CA ARG A 179 -12.32 -15.90 5.39
C ARG A 179 -12.50 -16.01 6.89
N GLY A 180 -11.67 -16.79 7.53
CA GLY A 180 -11.71 -17.00 8.97
C GLY A 180 -10.43 -17.57 9.51
N VAL A 181 -10.46 -17.87 10.80
CA VAL A 181 -9.38 -18.56 11.51
C VAL A 181 -9.97 -19.71 12.30
N MET A 182 -9.35 -20.89 12.20
CA MET A 182 -9.70 -22.06 12.99
C MET A 182 -9.03 -21.99 14.35
N ILE A 183 -9.82 -22.06 15.43
CA ILE A 183 -9.25 -22.13 16.78
C ILE A 183 -8.64 -23.53 16.98
N PRO A 184 -7.31 -23.64 17.19
CA PRO A 184 -6.65 -24.95 17.24
C PRO A 184 -7.17 -25.85 18.36
N GLN A 185 -7.56 -25.28 19.51
CA GLN A 185 -7.98 -26.02 20.71
C GLN A 185 -9.40 -26.59 20.60
N THR A 186 -10.31 -25.84 19.98
CA THR A 186 -11.74 -26.23 19.90
C THR A 186 -12.16 -26.67 18.51
N GLN A 187 -11.34 -26.43 17.49
CA GLN A 187 -11.69 -26.61 16.08
C GLN A 187 -12.94 -25.81 15.68
N GLU A 188 -13.17 -24.68 16.34
CA GLU A 188 -14.26 -23.76 16.05
C GLU A 188 -13.79 -22.72 15.03
N PRO A 189 -14.51 -22.53 13.91
CA PRO A 189 -14.20 -21.49 12.96
C PRO A 189 -14.66 -20.13 13.46
N ILE A 190 -13.76 -19.13 13.44
CA ILE A 190 -14.09 -17.72 13.63
C ILE A 190 -14.11 -17.08 12.25
N SER A 191 -15.28 -16.64 11.80
CA SER A 191 -15.41 -15.89 10.55
C SER A 191 -14.92 -14.45 10.71
N LEU A 192 -14.13 -13.98 9.75
CA LEU A 192 -13.83 -12.57 9.58
C LEU A 192 -15.01 -11.87 8.88
N GLN A 193 -15.05 -10.55 8.97
CA GLN A 193 -16.03 -9.75 8.22
C GLN A 193 -15.79 -9.91 6.71
N ALA A 194 -16.86 -10.15 5.95
CA ALA A 194 -16.77 -10.32 4.51
C ALA A 194 -16.17 -9.09 3.80
N ASP A 195 -15.35 -9.35 2.80
CA ASP A 195 -14.82 -8.33 1.90
C ASP A 195 -15.93 -7.76 0.99
N PRO A 196 -15.78 -6.54 0.47
CA PRO A 196 -16.67 -6.01 -0.55
C PRO A 196 -16.73 -6.95 -1.77
N THR A 197 -17.89 -7.10 -2.34
CA THR A 197 -18.08 -7.84 -3.59
C THR A 197 -17.62 -7.01 -4.78
N VAL A 198 -17.29 -7.69 -5.89
CA VAL A 198 -17.02 -7.03 -7.18
C VAL A 198 -18.22 -6.17 -7.61
N GLN A 199 -19.44 -6.67 -7.37
CA GLN A 199 -20.67 -5.92 -7.71
C GLN A 199 -20.79 -4.63 -6.91
N GLU A 200 -20.50 -4.64 -5.60
CA GLU A 200 -20.53 -3.43 -4.77
C GLU A 200 -19.51 -2.38 -5.26
N LEU A 201 -18.33 -2.81 -5.71
CA LEU A 201 -17.33 -1.91 -6.30
C LEU A 201 -17.83 -1.31 -7.62
N GLN A 202 -18.45 -2.12 -8.49
CA GLN A 202 -19.03 -1.66 -9.75
C GLN A 202 -20.21 -0.70 -9.53
N ASP A 203 -21.09 -1.01 -8.59
CA ASP A 203 -22.22 -0.17 -8.22
C ASP A 203 -21.75 1.18 -7.60
N ALA A 204 -20.59 1.19 -6.97
CA ALA A 204 -19.95 2.42 -6.48
C ALA A 204 -19.30 3.26 -7.60
N GLY A 205 -19.17 2.73 -8.82
CA GLY A 205 -18.64 3.43 -9.98
C GLY A 205 -17.25 2.97 -10.43
N ALA A 206 -16.77 1.81 -9.97
CA ALA A 206 -15.48 1.26 -10.38
C ALA A 206 -15.54 0.54 -11.72
N SER A 207 -14.44 0.60 -12.49
CA SER A 207 -14.11 -0.36 -13.52
C SER A 207 -13.23 -1.45 -12.90
N VAL A 208 -13.81 -2.59 -12.53
CA VAL A 208 -13.07 -3.66 -11.86
C VAL A 208 -12.29 -4.48 -12.89
N ARG A 209 -10.98 -4.59 -12.67
CA ARG A 209 -10.07 -5.47 -13.39
C ARG A 209 -9.68 -6.63 -12.48
N SER A 210 -9.96 -7.85 -12.93
CA SER A 210 -9.54 -9.07 -12.23
C SER A 210 -8.33 -9.66 -12.93
N GLU A 211 -7.16 -9.62 -12.28
CA GLU A 211 -5.89 -10.06 -12.86
C GLU A 211 -5.06 -10.81 -11.83
N SER A 212 -4.56 -12.00 -12.21
CA SER A 212 -3.70 -12.83 -11.36
C SER A 212 -2.24 -12.83 -11.81
N GLN A 213 -1.96 -12.35 -13.03
CA GLN A 213 -0.62 -12.37 -13.59
C GLN A 213 0.14 -11.07 -13.31
N THR A 214 1.46 -11.13 -13.40
CA THR A 214 2.32 -9.94 -13.35
C THR A 214 1.98 -8.99 -14.50
N HIS A 215 1.73 -7.73 -14.20
CA HIS A 215 1.45 -6.71 -15.19
C HIS A 215 1.86 -5.32 -14.71
N THR A 216 1.92 -4.37 -15.63
CA THR A 216 2.22 -2.97 -15.34
C THR A 216 0.99 -2.10 -15.57
N VAL A 217 0.91 -0.99 -14.84
CA VAL A 217 -0.16 -0.01 -14.95
C VAL A 217 0.41 1.41 -14.94
N LEU A 218 -0.41 2.39 -15.36
CA LEU A 218 -0.06 3.81 -15.30
C LEU A 218 1.27 4.10 -16.01
N ASP A 219 1.30 3.84 -17.33
CA ASP A 219 2.45 4.01 -18.22
C ASP A 219 3.71 3.27 -17.74
N ASP A 220 3.51 2.06 -17.25
CA ASP A 220 4.58 1.18 -16.77
C ASP A 220 5.36 1.74 -15.56
N MET A 221 4.84 2.76 -14.85
CA MET A 221 5.47 3.30 -13.63
C MET A 221 5.26 2.41 -12.41
N PHE A 222 4.23 1.54 -12.45
CA PHE A 222 3.91 0.60 -11.39
C PHE A 222 3.79 -0.80 -11.95
N LEU A 223 4.33 -1.78 -11.23
CA LEU A 223 4.18 -3.20 -11.54
C LEU A 223 3.44 -3.89 -10.39
N VAL A 224 2.41 -4.66 -10.72
CA VAL A 224 1.68 -5.56 -9.83
C VAL A 224 2.27 -6.96 -10.01
N SER A 225 2.62 -7.64 -8.91
CA SER A 225 3.50 -8.82 -8.95
C SER A 225 2.89 -10.10 -9.52
N GLY A 226 1.57 -10.24 -9.49
CA GLY A 226 0.96 -11.56 -9.60
C GLY A 226 1.29 -12.44 -8.38
N GLU A 227 1.23 -13.76 -8.51
CA GLU A 227 1.53 -14.71 -7.46
C GLU A 227 2.97 -14.58 -6.94
N ILE A 228 3.12 -14.58 -5.61
CA ILE A 228 4.42 -14.50 -4.92
C ILE A 228 4.92 -15.92 -4.59
N PRO A 229 6.04 -16.42 -5.17
CA PRO A 229 6.57 -17.74 -4.88
C PRO A 229 7.01 -17.89 -3.42
N ARG A 230 6.63 -18.99 -2.77
CA ARG A 230 7.01 -19.35 -1.40
C ARG A 230 8.29 -20.17 -1.40
N GLU A 231 9.44 -19.53 -1.19
CA GLU A 231 10.77 -20.14 -1.30
C GLU A 231 11.43 -20.38 0.07
N THR A 232 11.00 -19.64 1.09
CA THR A 232 11.49 -19.81 2.45
C THR A 232 10.68 -20.90 3.19
N ASP A 233 11.35 -21.62 4.10
CA ASP A 233 10.73 -22.66 4.92
C ASP A 233 10.05 -22.14 6.20
N TYR A 234 10.10 -20.83 6.43
CA TYR A 234 9.64 -20.17 7.66
C TYR A 234 8.57 -19.09 7.44
N GLU A 235 8.30 -18.70 6.20
CA GLU A 235 7.23 -17.76 5.83
C GLU A 235 6.02 -18.58 5.33
N GLY A 236 5.13 -18.96 6.22
CA GLY A 236 4.11 -19.98 5.99
C GLY A 236 2.67 -19.46 5.89
N GLY A 237 2.47 -18.15 5.73
CA GLY A 237 1.12 -17.58 5.66
C GLY A 237 0.46 -17.37 7.03
N ILE A 238 -0.85 -17.62 7.13
CA ILE A 238 -1.63 -17.46 8.36
C ILE A 238 -1.93 -18.85 8.94
N ARG A 239 -1.32 -19.15 10.07
CA ARG A 239 -1.57 -20.42 10.75
C ARG A 239 -3.04 -20.54 11.17
N GLY A 240 -3.70 -21.60 10.71
CA GLY A 240 -5.12 -21.86 10.94
C GLY A 240 -6.05 -20.98 10.10
N GLY A 241 -5.52 -20.32 9.06
CA GLY A 241 -6.33 -19.61 8.08
C GLY A 241 -7.28 -20.55 7.34
N ILE A 242 -8.53 -20.13 7.20
CA ILE A 242 -9.60 -20.91 6.54
C ILE A 242 -10.43 -20.03 5.61
N THR A 243 -10.99 -20.63 4.58
CA THR A 243 -11.98 -20.04 3.68
C THR A 243 -13.25 -20.85 3.67
N TYR A 244 -14.41 -20.19 3.49
CA TYR A 244 -15.70 -20.88 3.37
C TYR A 244 -15.98 -21.24 1.92
N ASN A 245 -16.16 -22.51 1.65
CA ASN A 245 -16.56 -23.01 0.34
C ASN A 245 -18.09 -23.08 0.26
N GLU A 246 -18.70 -22.18 -0.51
CA GLU A 246 -20.16 -22.12 -0.67
C GLU A 246 -20.76 -23.35 -1.36
N THR A 247 -19.96 -24.11 -2.11
CA THR A 247 -20.44 -25.30 -2.82
C THR A 247 -20.54 -26.49 -1.90
N SER A 248 -19.53 -26.72 -1.05
CA SER A 248 -19.54 -27.81 -0.04
C SER A 248 -20.28 -27.43 1.23
N GLY A 249 -20.41 -26.12 1.53
CA GLY A 249 -20.93 -25.63 2.80
C GLY A 249 -19.96 -25.80 3.97
N GLU A 250 -18.67 -25.97 3.71
CA GLU A 250 -17.66 -26.27 4.71
C GLU A 250 -16.51 -25.25 4.71
N TRP A 251 -15.81 -25.17 5.85
CA TRP A 251 -14.57 -24.38 5.95
C TRP A 251 -13.38 -25.25 5.52
N GLU A 252 -12.59 -24.72 4.61
CA GLU A 252 -11.39 -25.36 4.06
C GLU A 252 -10.13 -24.57 4.46
N ALA A 253 -8.97 -25.24 4.48
CA ALA A 253 -7.71 -24.57 4.80
C ALA A 253 -7.33 -23.54 3.73
N ASP A 254 -6.98 -22.32 4.18
CA ASP A 254 -6.50 -21.21 3.34
C ASP A 254 -5.37 -20.48 4.09
N GLU A 255 -4.34 -21.21 4.46
CA GLU A 255 -3.22 -20.65 5.21
C GLU A 255 -2.28 -19.78 4.33
N LEU A 256 -2.17 -20.11 3.04
CA LEU A 256 -1.18 -19.49 2.16
C LEU A 256 -1.59 -18.12 1.60
N ILE A 257 -2.90 -17.79 1.59
CA ILE A 257 -3.40 -16.53 1.03
C ILE A 257 -2.84 -16.29 -0.38
N MET A 258 -3.20 -17.17 -1.32
CA MET A 258 -2.58 -17.21 -2.66
C MET A 258 -2.93 -16.01 -3.55
N ASP A 259 -3.96 -15.25 -3.20
CA ASP A 259 -4.37 -14.02 -3.87
C ASP A 259 -3.48 -12.80 -3.53
N GLU A 260 -2.52 -12.95 -2.59
CA GLU A 260 -1.67 -11.84 -2.19
C GLU A 260 -0.69 -11.41 -3.29
N ARG A 261 -0.66 -10.09 -3.52
CA ARG A 261 0.20 -9.41 -4.49
C ARG A 261 0.86 -8.19 -3.86
N PHE A 262 1.98 -7.76 -4.42
CA PHE A 262 2.59 -6.47 -4.09
C PHE A 262 2.61 -5.54 -5.31
N VAL A 263 2.82 -4.26 -5.06
CA VAL A 263 3.11 -3.25 -6.09
C VAL A 263 4.56 -2.82 -5.97
N MET A 264 5.24 -2.51 -7.07
CA MET A 264 6.58 -1.93 -7.02
C MET A 264 6.79 -0.83 -8.06
N CYS A 265 7.73 0.07 -7.75
CA CYS A 265 8.27 1.09 -8.64
C CYS A 265 9.79 0.95 -8.75
N HIS A 266 10.38 1.49 -9.82
CA HIS A 266 11.84 1.59 -9.98
C HIS A 266 12.27 3.05 -9.83
N LEU A 267 12.86 3.40 -8.67
CA LEU A 267 13.37 4.74 -8.40
C LEU A 267 14.75 4.91 -9.04
N LYS A 268 14.87 5.87 -9.94
CA LYS A 268 16.08 6.13 -10.73
C LYS A 268 17.31 6.34 -9.85
N GLY A 269 18.37 5.60 -10.16
CA GLY A 269 19.65 5.67 -9.43
C GLY A 269 19.65 5.08 -8.02
N LYS A 270 18.49 4.54 -7.56
CA LYS A 270 18.33 3.94 -6.23
C LYS A 270 17.99 2.44 -6.31
N GLY A 271 16.94 2.06 -7.03
CA GLY A 271 16.49 0.69 -7.18
C GLY A 271 14.98 0.51 -6.97
N LEU A 272 14.60 -0.71 -6.61
CA LEU A 272 13.19 -1.08 -6.46
C LEU A 272 12.62 -0.61 -5.11
N VAL A 273 11.46 -0.01 -5.16
CA VAL A 273 10.60 0.29 -4.00
C VAL A 273 9.40 -0.64 -4.08
N VAL A 274 9.27 -1.52 -3.09
CA VAL A 274 8.25 -2.57 -3.03
C VAL A 274 7.21 -2.20 -1.98
N PHE A 275 5.93 -2.23 -2.34
CA PHE A 275 4.80 -1.93 -1.46
C PHE A 275 4.04 -3.23 -1.18
N THR A 276 4.07 -3.68 0.07
CA THR A 276 3.40 -4.90 0.51
C THR A 276 2.15 -4.57 1.33
N GLY A 277 1.11 -5.40 1.22
CA GLY A 277 -0.05 -5.33 2.13
C GLY A 277 0.32 -5.88 3.50
N CYS A 278 0.04 -7.17 3.72
CA CYS A 278 0.47 -7.90 4.92
C CYS A 278 1.79 -8.65 4.77
N SER A 279 2.12 -9.13 3.59
CA SER A 279 3.19 -10.12 3.34
C SER A 279 2.89 -11.49 3.95
N HIS A 280 1.69 -12.03 3.74
CA HIS A 280 1.36 -13.42 4.10
C HIS A 280 2.24 -14.42 3.33
N ALA A 281 2.59 -14.09 2.09
CA ALA A 281 3.56 -14.84 1.31
C ALA A 281 4.98 -14.81 1.91
N GLY A 282 5.22 -13.91 2.85
CA GLY A 282 6.51 -13.62 3.45
C GLY A 282 7.17 -12.38 2.84
N VAL A 283 7.64 -11.48 3.69
CA VAL A 283 8.32 -10.26 3.24
C VAL A 283 9.64 -10.56 2.52
N VAL A 284 10.33 -11.63 2.88
CA VAL A 284 11.55 -12.07 2.21
C VAL A 284 11.22 -12.67 0.84
N ASN A 285 10.18 -13.50 0.76
CA ASN A 285 9.69 -14.08 -0.50
C ASN A 285 9.25 -12.96 -1.47
N ALA A 286 8.46 -12.00 -0.99
CA ALA A 286 8.04 -10.84 -1.77
C ALA A 286 9.24 -10.02 -2.28
N SER A 287 10.20 -9.73 -1.41
CA SER A 287 11.42 -8.99 -1.76
C SER A 287 12.30 -9.72 -2.79
N ARG A 288 12.48 -11.03 -2.64
CA ARG A 288 13.21 -11.86 -3.61
C ARG A 288 12.50 -11.88 -4.96
N HIS A 289 11.18 -12.01 -4.96
CA HIS A 289 10.37 -11.99 -6.18
C HIS A 289 10.46 -10.64 -6.88
N ALA A 290 10.37 -9.54 -6.15
CA ALA A 290 10.53 -8.19 -6.69
C ALA A 290 11.89 -7.98 -7.39
N VAL A 291 12.99 -8.44 -6.76
CA VAL A 291 14.33 -8.37 -7.37
C VAL A 291 14.41 -9.19 -8.67
N ARG A 292 13.74 -10.33 -8.75
CA ARG A 292 13.66 -11.12 -10.00
C ARG A 292 12.87 -10.41 -11.09
N LEU A 293 11.71 -9.87 -10.77
CA LEU A 293 10.86 -9.13 -11.71
C LEU A 293 11.56 -7.85 -12.21
N GLY A 294 12.24 -7.13 -11.33
CA GLY A 294 12.96 -5.91 -11.69
C GLY A 294 14.20 -6.14 -12.55
N GLY A 295 14.79 -7.35 -12.51
CA GLY A 295 15.96 -7.72 -13.32
C GLY A 295 15.66 -8.09 -14.79
N GLY A 296 14.39 -8.17 -15.19
CA GLY A 296 13.97 -8.63 -16.53
C GLY A 296 14.01 -7.58 -17.64
N GLY A 297 14.39 -6.33 -17.35
CA GLY A 297 14.53 -5.27 -18.36
C GLY A 297 15.76 -5.39 -19.24
N ASN A 298 15.74 -4.79 -20.42
CA ASN A 298 16.72 -4.87 -21.52
C ASN A 298 18.19 -4.50 -21.21
N GLY A 299 18.66 -4.60 -19.97
CA GLY A 299 20.01 -4.21 -19.59
C GLY A 299 20.82 -5.26 -18.82
N GLY A 300 20.28 -6.43 -18.49
CA GLY A 300 21.02 -7.55 -17.89
C GLY A 300 21.62 -7.31 -16.50
N GLY A 301 21.42 -6.15 -15.88
CA GLY A 301 21.89 -5.81 -14.54
C GLY A 301 20.84 -6.10 -13.47
N LYS A 302 21.27 -6.62 -12.30
CA LYS A 302 20.37 -6.75 -11.14
C LYS A 302 20.02 -5.35 -10.63
N VAL A 303 18.73 -4.99 -10.66
CA VAL A 303 18.26 -3.78 -10.00
C VAL A 303 18.26 -4.01 -8.48
N PRO A 304 18.94 -3.19 -7.67
CA PRO A 304 19.00 -3.38 -6.23
C PRO A 304 17.63 -3.15 -5.58
N LEU A 305 17.38 -3.81 -4.47
CA LEU A 305 16.26 -3.52 -3.60
C LEU A 305 16.56 -2.25 -2.81
N TYR A 306 15.83 -1.16 -3.06
CA TYR A 306 16.01 0.09 -2.34
C TYR A 306 15.18 0.11 -1.05
N SER A 307 13.88 -0.16 -1.16
CA SER A 307 12.99 -0.12 0.01
C SER A 307 11.88 -1.16 -0.05
N VAL A 308 11.45 -1.61 1.14
CA VAL A 308 10.22 -2.40 1.33
C VAL A 308 9.31 -1.62 2.25
N VAL A 309 8.08 -1.35 1.80
CA VAL A 309 7.11 -0.47 2.47
C VAL A 309 5.83 -1.26 2.76
N GLY A 310 5.37 -1.28 4.01
CA GLY A 310 4.10 -1.92 4.38
C GLY A 310 4.20 -2.94 5.51
N GLY A 311 3.28 -3.91 5.52
CA GLY A 311 3.24 -4.98 6.52
C GLY A 311 4.21 -6.12 6.20
N TYR A 312 4.82 -6.69 7.25
CA TYR A 312 5.78 -7.82 7.14
C TYR A 312 5.27 -9.08 7.82
N HIS A 313 4.05 -9.06 8.34
CA HIS A 313 3.36 -10.17 9.00
C HIS A 313 4.18 -10.89 10.08
N LEU A 314 4.86 -10.13 10.94
CA LEU A 314 5.77 -10.66 11.97
C LEU A 314 5.33 -10.32 13.40
N ALA A 315 4.10 -9.80 13.59
CA ALA A 315 3.63 -9.38 14.92
C ALA A 315 3.55 -10.52 15.93
N ASP A 316 3.08 -11.69 15.50
CA ASP A 316 2.97 -12.92 16.31
C ASP A 316 4.04 -13.97 15.99
N ALA A 317 5.01 -13.61 15.12
CA ALA A 317 6.06 -14.53 14.69
C ALA A 317 6.93 -15.03 15.85
N SER A 318 7.39 -16.28 15.73
CA SER A 318 8.36 -16.86 16.67
C SER A 318 9.70 -16.10 16.60
N GLN A 319 10.51 -16.23 17.65
CA GLN A 319 11.86 -15.66 17.63
C GLN A 319 12.69 -16.22 16.46
N GLU A 320 12.57 -17.52 16.18
CA GLU A 320 13.28 -18.17 15.07
C GLU A 320 12.86 -17.59 13.71
N THR A 321 11.56 -17.39 13.48
CA THR A 321 11.04 -16.76 12.25
C THR A 321 11.59 -15.34 12.10
N MET A 322 11.54 -14.54 13.17
CA MET A 322 12.12 -13.19 13.15
C MET A 322 13.62 -13.19 12.89
N ASP A 323 14.37 -14.18 13.43
CA ASP A 323 15.81 -14.32 13.21
C ASP A 323 16.13 -14.62 11.76
N LYS A 324 15.40 -15.55 11.15
CA LYS A 324 15.56 -15.94 9.74
C LYS A 324 15.16 -14.78 8.82
N SER A 325 14.02 -14.15 9.07
CA SER A 325 13.54 -12.99 8.27
C SER A 325 14.56 -11.85 8.30
N MET A 326 15.07 -11.50 9.48
CA MET A 326 16.05 -10.41 9.63
C MET A 326 17.34 -10.72 8.89
N ARG A 327 17.88 -11.95 9.05
CA ARG A 327 19.08 -12.42 8.33
C ARG A 327 18.91 -12.30 6.81
N ASP A 328 17.80 -12.77 6.29
CA ASP A 328 17.55 -12.86 4.85
C ASP A 328 17.19 -11.49 4.25
N LEU A 329 16.48 -10.62 4.97
CA LEU A 329 16.30 -9.22 4.58
C LEU A 329 17.65 -8.49 4.50
N LYS A 330 18.53 -8.65 5.50
CA LYS A 330 19.90 -8.06 5.46
C LYS A 330 20.70 -8.56 4.28
N ALA A 331 20.55 -9.83 3.88
CA ALA A 331 21.23 -10.41 2.73
C ALA A 331 20.80 -9.78 1.39
N LEU A 332 19.54 -9.28 1.30
CA LEU A 332 19.02 -8.54 0.14
C LEU A 332 19.56 -7.10 0.08
N LYS A 333 20.14 -6.60 1.17
CA LYS A 333 20.75 -5.26 1.30
C LYS A 333 19.81 -4.12 0.92
N PRO A 334 18.58 -4.07 1.44
CA PRO A 334 17.75 -2.90 1.24
C PRO A 334 18.41 -1.69 1.88
N GLU A 335 18.32 -0.54 1.23
CA GLU A 335 18.80 0.72 1.81
C GLU A 335 17.87 1.18 2.94
N ILE A 336 16.56 0.97 2.78
CA ILE A 336 15.55 1.42 3.73
C ILE A 336 14.51 0.32 3.94
N LEU A 337 14.17 0.04 5.19
CA LEU A 337 12.99 -0.73 5.55
C LEU A 337 11.93 0.21 6.13
N MET A 338 10.72 0.18 5.56
CA MET A 338 9.60 1.03 5.97
C MET A 338 8.44 0.17 6.49
N PRO A 339 8.63 -0.49 7.66
CA PRO A 339 7.63 -1.39 8.22
C PRO A 339 6.45 -0.61 8.83
N GLY A 340 5.24 -1.16 8.63
CA GLY A 340 3.99 -0.67 9.23
C GLY A 340 3.06 -1.82 9.56
N HIS A 341 1.81 -1.49 9.86
CA HIS A 341 0.69 -2.41 9.97
C HIS A 341 1.03 -3.69 10.78
N CYS A 342 0.80 -4.88 10.23
CA CYS A 342 0.99 -6.19 10.86
C CYS A 342 2.45 -6.61 11.10
N THR A 343 3.44 -5.73 10.88
CA THR A 343 4.85 -6.04 11.18
C THR A 343 5.10 -6.31 12.66
N GLY A 344 4.38 -5.61 13.55
CA GLY A 344 4.55 -5.71 14.99
C GLY A 344 5.78 -4.97 15.52
N TRP A 345 5.65 -4.43 16.74
CA TRP A 345 6.68 -3.60 17.38
C TRP A 345 7.99 -4.34 17.66
N ARG A 346 7.93 -5.66 17.98
CA ARG A 346 9.11 -6.46 18.29
C ARG A 346 10.08 -6.53 17.11
N PHE A 347 9.55 -6.74 15.91
CA PHE A 347 10.39 -6.80 14.72
C PHE A 347 10.90 -5.41 14.32
N LYS A 348 10.10 -4.35 14.49
CA LYS A 348 10.55 -2.96 14.25
C LYS A 348 11.74 -2.58 15.16
N VAL A 349 11.66 -2.86 16.47
CA VAL A 349 12.77 -2.65 17.39
C VAL A 349 14.02 -3.43 16.97
N ARG A 350 13.83 -4.63 16.46
CA ARG A 350 14.92 -5.45 15.98
C ARG A 350 15.58 -4.85 14.72
N VAL A 351 14.79 -4.40 13.76
CA VAL A 351 15.32 -3.72 12.56
C VAL A 351 16.17 -2.53 12.95
N GLU A 352 15.69 -1.66 13.85
CA GLU A 352 16.48 -0.51 14.33
C GLU A 352 17.75 -0.92 15.04
N SER A 353 17.71 -1.99 15.86
CA SER A 353 18.87 -2.49 16.57
C SER A 353 19.94 -3.09 15.64
N GLU A 354 19.54 -3.79 14.57
CA GLU A 354 20.46 -4.53 13.68
C GLU A 354 20.83 -3.76 12.41
N MET A 355 20.03 -2.76 12.04
CA MET A 355 20.22 -1.86 10.90
C MET A 355 19.94 -0.41 11.33
N PRO A 356 20.73 0.16 12.27
CA PRO A 356 20.45 1.47 12.83
C PRO A 356 20.45 2.56 11.74
N GLY A 357 19.38 3.37 11.75
CA GLY A 357 19.18 4.44 10.76
C GLY A 357 18.65 4.00 9.40
N HIS A 358 18.43 2.70 9.17
CA HIS A 358 17.83 2.18 7.94
C HIS A 358 16.33 1.88 8.10
N MET A 359 15.78 2.01 9.30
CA MET A 359 14.35 1.84 9.55
C MET A 359 13.63 3.19 9.52
N VAL A 360 12.64 3.31 8.66
CA VAL A 360 11.70 4.44 8.62
C VAL A 360 10.29 3.87 8.73
N PRO A 361 9.72 3.72 9.93
CA PRO A 361 8.36 3.17 10.07
C PRO A 361 7.33 4.03 9.35
N ILE A 362 6.30 3.40 8.79
CA ILE A 362 5.19 4.15 8.20
C ILE A 362 4.11 4.39 9.23
N PHE A 363 3.73 5.67 9.39
CA PHE A 363 2.70 6.11 10.32
C PHE A 363 1.51 6.71 9.57
N GLY A 364 0.28 6.41 10.03
CA GLY A 364 -0.93 6.99 9.48
C GLY A 364 -0.89 8.52 9.54
N GLY A 365 -1.27 9.17 8.43
CA GLY A 365 -1.24 10.61 8.29
C GLY A 365 0.11 11.19 7.83
N THR A 366 1.17 10.42 7.76
CA THR A 366 2.50 10.90 7.38
C THR A 366 2.72 10.80 5.86
N LYS A 367 3.39 11.79 5.32
CA LYS A 367 3.83 11.83 3.92
C LYS A 367 5.34 11.62 3.86
N TYR A 368 5.78 10.74 2.98
CA TYR A 368 7.18 10.43 2.73
C TYR A 368 7.54 10.74 1.28
N GLU A 369 8.69 11.33 1.05
CA GLU A 369 9.27 11.53 -0.29
C GLU A 369 10.58 10.77 -0.40
N LEU A 370 10.65 9.86 -1.37
CA LEU A 370 11.85 9.12 -1.76
C LEU A 370 12.47 9.82 -2.98
N VAL A 371 13.73 10.24 -2.85
CA VAL A 371 14.44 11.03 -3.87
C VAL A 371 15.87 10.55 -4.05
#